data_030463dffde2adb1991da2530022a8a0
#
_entry.id   030463dffde2adb1991da2530022a8a0
#
_cell.length_a   1.000
_cell.length_b   1.000
_cell.length_c   1.000
_cell.angle_alpha   90.00
_cell.angle_beta   90.00
_cell.angle_gamma   90.00
#
_symmetry.space_group_name_H-M   'P 1'
#
loop_
_entity.id
_entity.type
_entity.pdbx_description
1 polymer ?
#
loop_
_entity_poly.entity_id
_entity_poly.type
_entity_poly.pdbx_seq_one_letter_code
_entity_poly.pdbx_strand_id
1 'polypeptide(L)'
;VNTRELSQAIAWRLPGLTQAEVRDVIDVLVDVVREELMEVDHSVHIQGLGRLHVEHHLLHLSGIVRQQRPFDSHTLRLYFRFVPTDEFKQAVRQVFVKD
;
A
#
# COMPACT_ATOMS: atom_id res chain seq x y z
N VAL A 1 11.36 9.49 -6.27
CA VAL A 1 11.68 9.75 -4.84
C VAL A 1 11.83 8.43 -4.13
N ASN A 2 12.96 8.22 -3.52
CA ASN A 2 13.23 7.00 -2.76
C ASN A 2 13.11 7.27 -1.24
N THR A 3 13.34 6.22 -0.44
CA THR A 3 13.20 6.32 1.02
C THR A 3 14.17 7.35 1.60
N ARG A 4 15.38 7.42 1.08
CA ARG A 4 16.37 8.40 1.54
C ARG A 4 15.88 9.83 1.29
N GLU A 5 15.36 10.08 0.10
CA GLU A 5 14.84 11.40 -0.27
C GLU A 5 13.60 11.76 0.56
N LEU A 6 12.74 10.78 0.83
CA LEU A 6 11.60 10.98 1.73
C LEU A 6 12.07 11.36 3.13
N SER A 7 13.09 10.66 3.64
CA SER A 7 13.64 10.95 4.96
C SER A 7 14.20 12.37 5.05
N GLN A 8 14.89 12.80 3.99
CA GLN A 8 15.44 14.16 3.91
C GLN A 8 14.32 15.20 3.90
N ALA A 9 13.28 14.98 3.10
CA ALA A 9 12.16 15.90 2.99
C ALA A 9 11.40 16.03 4.32
N ILE A 10 11.20 14.92 5.02
CA ILE A 10 10.51 14.92 6.31
C ILE A 10 11.36 15.62 7.38
N ALA A 11 12.66 15.31 7.44
CA ALA A 11 13.57 15.92 8.40
C ALA A 11 13.65 17.44 8.19
N TRP A 12 13.59 17.88 6.95
CA TRP A 12 13.55 19.31 6.63
C TRP A 12 12.34 20.01 7.22
N ARG A 13 11.17 19.33 7.20
CA ARG A 13 9.91 19.88 7.72
C ARG A 13 9.78 19.73 9.23
N LEU A 14 10.55 18.85 9.84
CA LEU A 14 10.50 18.56 11.27
C LEU A 14 11.92 18.72 11.86
N PRO A 15 12.36 19.98 12.06
CA PRO A 15 13.75 20.23 12.47
C PRO A 15 14.12 19.68 13.84
N GLY A 16 13.14 19.26 14.64
CA GLY A 16 13.40 18.58 15.92
C GLY A 16 13.83 17.13 15.76
N LEU A 17 13.78 16.57 14.54
CA LEU A 17 14.16 15.20 14.27
C LEU A 17 15.36 15.14 13.34
N THR A 18 16.26 14.20 13.60
CA THR A 18 17.36 13.95 12.69
C THR A 18 16.90 13.11 11.52
N GLN A 19 17.64 13.12 10.44
CA GLN A 19 17.34 12.27 9.28
C GLN A 19 17.38 10.80 9.67
N ALA A 20 18.29 10.39 10.54
CA ALA A 20 18.39 9.01 11.01
C ALA A 20 17.15 8.60 11.80
N GLU A 21 16.65 9.48 12.67
CA GLU A 21 15.44 9.22 13.43
C GLU A 21 14.22 9.08 12.51
N VAL A 22 14.10 9.95 11.50
CA VAL A 22 13.03 9.88 10.51
C VAL A 22 13.11 8.57 9.73
N ARG A 23 14.32 8.14 9.37
CA ARG A 23 14.50 6.89 8.65
C ARG A 23 14.03 5.69 9.47
N ASP A 24 14.32 5.70 10.77
CA ASP A 24 13.85 4.65 11.66
C ASP A 24 12.31 4.61 11.72
N VAL A 25 11.68 5.78 11.77
CA VAL A 25 10.21 5.86 11.76
C VAL A 25 9.65 5.29 10.47
N ILE A 26 10.25 5.62 9.32
CA ILE A 26 9.79 5.09 8.04
C ILE A 26 9.96 3.58 7.98
N ASP A 27 11.09 3.05 8.48
CA ASP A 27 11.32 1.61 8.48
C ASP A 27 10.26 0.89 9.32
N VAL A 28 9.92 1.43 10.48
CA VAL A 28 8.87 0.86 11.33
C VAL A 28 7.50 0.99 10.67
N LEU A 29 7.23 2.11 10.03
CA LEU A 29 5.98 2.30 9.28
C LEU A 29 5.80 1.20 8.22
N VAL A 30 6.86 0.93 7.47
CA VAL A 30 6.83 -0.12 6.44
C VAL A 30 6.55 -1.48 7.07
N ASP A 31 7.20 -1.79 8.19
CA ASP A 31 6.98 -3.07 8.89
C ASP A 31 5.54 -3.20 9.37
N VAL A 32 4.99 -2.16 9.98
CA VAL A 32 3.61 -2.18 10.48
C VAL A 32 2.61 -2.33 9.33
N VAL A 33 2.81 -1.59 8.25
CA VAL A 33 1.91 -1.68 7.08
C VAL A 33 1.97 -3.09 6.48
N ARG A 34 3.17 -3.65 6.35
CA ARG A 34 3.32 -5.00 5.80
C ARG A 34 2.65 -6.05 6.66
N GLU A 35 2.83 -5.97 7.97
CA GLU A 35 2.19 -6.90 8.90
C GLU A 35 0.67 -6.85 8.80
N GLU A 36 0.12 -5.64 8.76
CA GLU A 36 -1.32 -5.45 8.66
C GLU A 36 -1.87 -6.01 7.34
N LEU A 37 -1.18 -5.78 6.23
CA LEU A 37 -1.62 -6.24 4.92
C LEU A 37 -1.45 -7.75 4.72
N MET A 38 -0.68 -8.42 5.55
CA MET A 38 -0.59 -9.88 5.53
C MET A 38 -1.81 -10.56 6.14
N GLU A 39 -2.59 -9.82 6.94
CA GLU A 39 -3.84 -10.35 7.48
C GLU A 39 -4.93 -10.25 6.41
N VAL A 40 -5.65 -11.36 6.23
CA VAL A 40 -6.70 -11.45 5.20
C VAL A 40 -7.80 -10.41 5.49
N ASP A 41 -8.20 -9.69 4.46
CA ASP A 41 -9.25 -8.67 4.50
C ASP A 41 -8.93 -7.44 5.36
N HIS A 42 -7.68 -7.30 5.78
CA HIS A 42 -7.26 -6.09 6.48
C HIS A 42 -6.83 -5.03 5.48
N SER A 43 -6.99 -3.78 5.87
CA SER A 43 -6.57 -2.64 5.07
C SER A 43 -5.84 -1.63 5.94
N VAL A 44 -5.02 -0.80 5.31
CA VAL A 44 -4.34 0.30 5.99
C VAL A 44 -4.85 1.60 5.40
N HIS A 45 -5.41 2.44 6.24
CA HIS A 45 -5.96 3.73 5.83
C HIS A 45 -5.04 4.83 6.33
N ILE A 46 -4.47 5.58 5.40
CA ILE A 46 -3.63 6.75 5.72
C ILE A 46 -4.44 8.00 5.42
N GLN A 47 -4.78 8.72 6.48
CA GLN A 47 -5.61 9.90 6.37
C GLN A 47 -4.98 10.93 5.42
N GLY A 48 -5.79 11.47 4.53
CA GLY A 48 -5.33 12.45 3.54
C GLY A 48 -4.67 11.84 2.31
N LEU A 49 -4.39 10.54 2.33
CA LEU A 49 -3.74 9.86 1.21
C LEU A 49 -4.65 8.81 0.57
N GLY A 50 -4.97 7.76 1.32
CA GLY A 50 -5.79 6.70 0.77
C GLY A 50 -5.70 5.41 1.57
N ARG A 51 -6.25 4.36 0.98
CA ARG A 51 -6.31 3.05 1.60
C ARG A 51 -5.53 2.04 0.77
N LEU A 52 -4.70 1.28 1.46
CA LEU A 52 -3.96 0.16 0.89
C LEU A 52 -4.64 -1.15 1.30
N HIS A 53 -4.81 -2.06 0.37
CA HIS A 53 -5.32 -3.40 0.67
C HIS A 53 -4.85 -4.40 -0.37
N VAL A 54 -4.97 -5.66 -0.03
CA VAL A 54 -4.64 -6.76 -0.92
C VAL A 54 -5.91 -7.55 -1.20
N GLU A 55 -6.25 -7.68 -2.48
CA GLU A 55 -7.36 -8.51 -2.91
C GLU A 55 -6.81 -9.87 -3.33
N HIS A 56 -7.53 -10.91 -2.99
CA HIS A 56 -7.19 -12.26 -3.43
C HIS A 56 -8.35 -12.84 -4.21
N HIS A 57 -8.02 -13.49 -5.31
CA HIS A 57 -9.00 -14.12 -6.17
C HIS A 57 -8.56 -15.55 -6.48
N LEU A 58 -9.45 -16.49 -6.27
CA LEU A 58 -9.22 -17.86 -6.69
C LEU A 58 -9.69 -18.02 -8.12
N LEU A 59 -8.82 -18.55 -8.97
CA LEU A 59 -9.19 -18.82 -10.34
C LEU A 59 -10.15 -20.02 -10.38
N HIS A 60 -11.16 -19.91 -11.20
CA HIS A 60 -12.07 -21.03 -11.45
C HIS A 60 -11.38 -22.04 -12.35
N LEU A 61 -11.05 -23.18 -11.77
CA LEU A 61 -10.54 -24.31 -12.52
C LEU A 61 -11.71 -25.25 -12.80
N SER A 62 -11.77 -25.74 -14.01
CA SER A 62 -12.85 -26.66 -14.40
C SER A 62 -12.54 -28.09 -13.98
N GLY A 63 -13.55 -28.79 -13.53
CA GLY A 63 -13.55 -30.22 -13.39
C GLY A 63 -12.54 -30.80 -12.43
N ILE A 64 -11.79 -31.77 -12.89
CA ILE A 64 -10.91 -32.62 -12.11
C ILE A 64 -9.75 -31.86 -11.48
N VAL A 65 -9.20 -30.90 -12.19
CA VAL A 65 -8.05 -30.10 -11.71
C VAL A 65 -8.41 -29.33 -10.47
N ARG A 66 -9.62 -28.82 -10.40
CA ARG A 66 -10.13 -28.07 -9.27
C ARG A 66 -10.17 -28.88 -7.98
N GLN A 67 -10.50 -30.15 -8.08
CA GLN A 67 -10.59 -31.04 -6.93
C GLN A 67 -9.24 -31.47 -6.41
N GLN A 68 -8.22 -31.48 -7.25
CA GLN A 68 -6.91 -31.97 -6.89
C GLN A 68 -6.08 -30.95 -6.09
N ARG A 69 -6.28 -29.65 -6.36
CA ARG A 69 -5.46 -28.60 -5.73
C ARG A 69 -6.27 -27.35 -5.45
N PRO A 70 -7.02 -27.32 -4.34
CA PRO A 70 -7.87 -26.17 -4.04
C PRO A 70 -7.10 -24.87 -3.74
N PHE A 71 -5.86 -24.95 -3.23
CA PHE A 71 -5.10 -23.77 -2.83
C PHE A 71 -3.69 -23.77 -3.40
N ASP A 72 -3.56 -24.18 -4.63
CA ASP A 72 -2.29 -24.10 -5.34
C ASP A 72 -1.96 -22.64 -5.64
N SER A 73 -0.68 -22.29 -5.64
CA SER A 73 -0.21 -20.96 -6.00
C SER A 73 -0.64 -20.54 -7.41
N HIS A 74 -0.90 -21.50 -8.29
CA HIS A 74 -1.35 -21.22 -9.65
C HIS A 74 -2.83 -20.82 -9.72
N THR A 75 -3.60 -21.10 -8.67
CA THR A 75 -5.02 -20.75 -8.62
C THR A 75 -5.29 -19.47 -7.86
N LEU A 76 -4.30 -18.95 -7.14
CA LEU A 76 -4.44 -17.75 -6.33
C LEU A 76 -3.85 -16.56 -7.06
N ARG A 77 -4.67 -15.52 -7.21
CA ARG A 77 -4.23 -14.23 -7.76
C ARG A 77 -4.30 -13.17 -6.68
N LEU A 78 -3.22 -12.42 -6.52
CA LEU A 78 -3.13 -11.34 -5.57
C LEU A 78 -3.06 -10.00 -6.29
N TYR A 79 -3.87 -9.06 -5.86
CA TYR A 79 -3.88 -7.71 -6.39
C TYR A 79 -3.60 -6.73 -5.26
N PHE A 80 -2.52 -6.00 -5.40
CA PHE A 80 -2.14 -4.98 -4.43
C PHE A 80 -2.76 -3.67 -4.88
N ARG A 81 -3.68 -3.14 -4.07
CA ARG A 81 -4.49 -1.98 -4.44
C ARG A 81 -4.18 -0.78 -3.57
N PHE A 82 -4.20 0.37 -4.20
CA PHE A 82 -4.20 1.65 -3.52
C PHE A 82 -5.41 2.43 -4.01
N VAL A 83 -6.27 2.84 -3.06
CA VAL A 83 -7.46 3.63 -3.36
C VAL A 83 -7.28 5.00 -2.72
N PRO A 84 -7.01 6.05 -3.50
CA PRO A 84 -6.82 7.39 -2.95
C PRO A 84 -8.11 7.95 -2.36
N THR A 85 -7.98 8.86 -1.39
CA THR A 85 -9.13 9.57 -0.85
C THR A 85 -9.69 10.53 -1.92
N ASP A 86 -10.97 10.89 -1.79
CA ASP A 86 -11.58 11.84 -2.72
C ASP A 86 -10.87 13.19 -2.68
N GLU A 87 -10.47 13.63 -1.50
CA GLU A 87 -9.71 14.85 -1.33
C GLU A 87 -8.40 14.82 -2.10
N PHE A 88 -7.65 13.71 -2.00
CA PHE A 88 -6.41 13.56 -2.74
C PHE A 88 -6.65 13.53 -4.25
N LYS A 89 -7.69 12.80 -4.69
CA LYS A 89 -8.06 12.77 -6.11
C LYS A 89 -8.35 14.17 -6.65
N GLN A 90 -9.09 14.97 -5.89
CA GLN A 90 -9.43 16.32 -6.31
C GLN A 90 -8.19 17.20 -6.39
N ALA A 91 -7.30 17.09 -5.43
CA ALA A 91 -6.06 17.86 -5.45
C ALA A 91 -5.21 17.52 -6.68
N VAL A 92 -5.07 16.24 -7.01
CA VAL A 92 -4.33 15.80 -8.19
C VAL A 92 -5.01 16.29 -9.47
N ARG A 93 -6.33 16.17 -9.52
CA ARG A 93 -7.10 16.61 -10.70
C ARG A 93 -6.88 18.10 -10.99
N GLN A 94 -6.85 18.93 -9.97
CA GLN A 94 -6.65 20.37 -10.13
C GLN A 94 -5.28 20.69 -10.71
N VAL A 95 -4.29 19.86 -10.46
CA VAL A 95 -2.95 20.05 -11.02
C VAL A 95 -2.90 19.66 -12.50
N PHE A 96 -3.57 18.56 -12.86
CA PHE A 96 -3.51 18.03 -14.23
C PHE A 96 -4.53 18.66 -15.16
N VAL A 97 -5.66 19.13 -14.64
CA VAL A 97 -6.71 19.79 -15.45
C VAL A 97 -6.55 21.29 -15.30
N LYS A 98 -5.67 21.87 -16.11
CA LYS A 98 -5.51 23.31 -16.16
C LYS A 98 -6.37 23.87 -17.28
N ASP A 99 -7.08 24.92 -16.96
CA ASP A 99 -7.88 25.65 -17.95
C ASP A 99 -7.01 26.38 -18.95
#